data_abe9f45756f38ad9bfc41d0db2584698
#
_entry.id   abe9f45756f38ad9bfc41d0db2584698
#
_cell.length_a   1.000
_cell.length_b   1.000
_cell.length_c   1.000
_cell.angle_alpha   90.00
_cell.angle_beta   90.00
_cell.angle_gamma   90.00
#
_symmetry.space_group_name_H-M   'P 1'
#
loop_
_entity.id
_entity.type
_entity.pdbx_description
1 polymer ?
#
loop_
_entity_poly.entity_id
_entity_poly.type
_entity_poly.pdbx_seq_one_letter_code
_entity_poly.pdbx_strand_id
1 'polypeptide(L)'
;MKLWKFDSYEEYKDAQIVGYSAKVDSHSWVDTHAVRGLVSYIVDYNSDASFGLCHGTRRGIEQEEFNKTFESLGMDVTTIGTEIAGDAANRFPNTIEWDFHQVKDEWINNVDFIFSNSFDHSYDPEKALDSWMSCLSEKGLCFIEWNNDSDGKSRPMDPYAASFDEYKELIKEKYELVEVLENDPTKDEGHNYQGTRYYFV
;
A
#
# COMPACT_ATOMS: atom_id res chain seq x y z
N MET A 1 -5.42 -13.60 -13.43
CA MET A 1 -6.11 -12.55 -12.67
C MET A 1 -7.53 -12.96 -12.33
N LYS A 2 -7.96 -12.81 -11.08
CA LYS A 2 -9.33 -13.10 -10.61
C LYS A 2 -9.81 -11.90 -9.82
N LEU A 3 -11.08 -11.54 -10.00
CA LEU A 3 -11.70 -10.42 -9.31
C LEU A 3 -13.04 -10.87 -8.73
N TRP A 4 -13.19 -10.69 -7.41
CA TRP A 4 -14.48 -10.88 -6.74
C TRP A 4 -15.43 -9.77 -7.17
N LYS A 5 -16.66 -10.12 -7.49
CA LYS A 5 -17.69 -9.16 -7.91
C LYS A 5 -18.65 -8.89 -6.75
N PHE A 6 -18.83 -7.64 -6.48
CA PHE A 6 -19.83 -7.15 -5.52
C PHE A 6 -21.06 -6.65 -6.26
N ASP A 7 -22.23 -6.78 -5.65
CA ASP A 7 -23.48 -6.26 -6.19
C ASP A 7 -23.58 -4.74 -6.03
N SER A 8 -22.85 -4.16 -5.05
CA SER A 8 -22.80 -2.72 -4.80
C SER A 8 -21.48 -2.30 -4.14
N TYR A 9 -21.22 -0.99 -4.14
CA TYR A 9 -20.09 -0.41 -3.40
C TYR A 9 -20.22 -0.61 -1.89
N GLU A 10 -21.44 -0.55 -1.37
CA GLU A 10 -21.74 -0.76 0.05
C GLU A 10 -21.35 -2.17 0.47
N GLU A 11 -21.66 -3.18 -0.35
CA GLU A 11 -21.24 -4.57 -0.09
C GLU A 11 -19.71 -4.70 -0.04
N TYR A 12 -19.01 -4.06 -0.96
CA TYR A 12 -17.54 -4.00 -0.92
C TYR A 12 -17.04 -3.36 0.38
N LYS A 13 -17.54 -2.14 0.69
CA LYS A 13 -17.12 -1.40 1.88
C LYS A 13 -17.37 -2.21 3.16
N ASP A 14 -18.51 -2.84 3.28
CA ASP A 14 -18.88 -3.69 4.43
C ASP A 14 -17.94 -4.89 4.54
N ALA A 15 -17.60 -5.55 3.44
CA ALA A 15 -16.65 -6.67 3.44
C ALA A 15 -15.26 -6.23 3.93
N GLN A 16 -14.77 -5.05 3.52
CA GLN A 16 -13.49 -4.51 3.98
C GLN A 16 -13.53 -4.14 5.46
N ILE A 17 -14.63 -3.54 5.96
CA ILE A 17 -14.80 -3.22 7.40
C ILE A 17 -14.82 -4.50 8.25
N VAL A 18 -15.47 -5.55 7.77
CA VAL A 18 -15.47 -6.88 8.44
C VAL A 18 -14.05 -7.44 8.49
N GLY A 19 -13.31 -7.38 7.36
CA GLY A 19 -11.91 -7.82 7.29
C GLY A 19 -10.99 -7.03 8.22
N TYR A 20 -11.12 -5.72 8.26
CA TYR A 20 -10.43 -4.83 9.19
C TYR A 20 -10.70 -5.24 10.64
N SER A 21 -11.97 -5.32 11.03
CA SER A 21 -12.39 -5.61 12.42
C SER A 21 -11.89 -6.97 12.90
N ALA A 22 -11.83 -7.97 12.02
CA ALA A 22 -11.36 -9.31 12.36
C ALA A 22 -9.84 -9.38 12.60
N LYS A 23 -9.06 -8.46 12.05
CA LYS A 23 -7.59 -8.55 12.01
C LYS A 23 -6.89 -7.40 12.75
N VAL A 24 -7.59 -6.28 13.05
CA VAL A 24 -6.99 -5.03 13.53
C VAL A 24 -6.18 -5.20 14.83
N ASP A 25 -6.60 -6.07 15.74
CA ASP A 25 -5.93 -6.24 17.03
C ASP A 25 -4.93 -7.41 17.05
N SER A 26 -4.84 -8.22 16.01
CA SER A 26 -4.12 -9.49 16.05
C SER A 26 -2.95 -9.63 15.07
N HIS A 27 -2.93 -8.89 13.97
CA HIS A 27 -1.98 -9.13 12.88
C HIS A 27 -1.34 -7.84 12.37
N SER A 28 -0.04 -7.90 12.12
CA SER A 28 0.69 -6.92 11.31
C SER A 28 1.31 -7.64 10.12
N TRP A 29 1.18 -7.05 8.95
CA TRP A 29 1.75 -7.55 7.70
C TRP A 29 2.95 -6.70 7.25
N VAL A 30 3.25 -5.65 7.98
CA VAL A 30 4.34 -4.74 7.64
C VAL A 30 5.68 -5.36 7.97
N ASP A 31 6.56 -5.32 7.00
CA ASP A 31 7.99 -5.56 7.19
C ASP A 31 8.71 -4.22 7.38
N THR A 32 9.02 -3.88 8.63
CA THR A 32 9.66 -2.61 8.97
C THR A 32 11.08 -2.51 8.41
N HIS A 33 11.76 -3.64 8.20
CA HIS A 33 13.06 -3.66 7.56
C HIS A 33 12.95 -3.31 6.06
N ALA A 34 11.95 -3.86 5.38
CA ALA A 34 11.67 -3.49 3.99
C ALA A 34 11.34 -2.01 3.86
N VAL A 35 10.49 -1.46 4.74
CA VAL A 35 10.16 -0.02 4.73
C VAL A 35 11.42 0.85 4.81
N ARG A 36 12.40 0.50 5.65
CA ARG A 36 13.69 1.21 5.71
C ARG A 36 14.47 1.15 4.39
N GLY A 37 14.44 0.00 3.73
CA GLY A 37 15.03 -0.16 2.39
C GLY A 37 14.34 0.73 1.35
N LEU A 38 12.99 0.79 1.39
CA LEU A 38 12.21 1.66 0.51
C LEU A 38 12.49 3.15 0.76
N VAL A 39 12.65 3.56 2.03
CA VAL A 39 13.04 4.94 2.35
C VAL A 39 14.39 5.28 1.74
N SER A 40 15.38 4.40 1.83
CA SER A 40 16.69 4.64 1.19
C SER A 40 16.55 4.79 -0.32
N TYR A 41 15.71 3.96 -0.95
CA TYR A 41 15.43 4.05 -2.38
C TYR A 41 14.76 5.38 -2.76
N ILE A 42 13.76 5.82 -1.96
CA ILE A 42 13.09 7.11 -2.17
C ILE A 42 14.08 8.27 -2.09
N VAL A 43 14.94 8.28 -1.07
CA VAL A 43 15.94 9.35 -0.86
C VAL A 43 16.95 9.41 -2.01
N ASP A 44 17.41 8.26 -2.49
CA ASP A 44 18.35 8.17 -3.61
C ASP A 44 17.71 8.67 -4.92
N TYR A 45 16.41 8.43 -5.11
CA TYR A 45 15.67 8.84 -6.30
C TYR A 45 15.17 10.29 -6.23
N ASN A 46 14.65 10.71 -5.08
CA ASN A 46 14.11 12.05 -4.82
C ASN A 46 14.50 12.54 -3.42
N SER A 47 15.65 13.18 -3.31
CA SER A 47 16.16 13.73 -2.04
C SER A 47 15.30 14.86 -1.46
N ASP A 48 14.40 15.43 -2.25
CA ASP A 48 13.52 16.54 -1.87
C ASP A 48 12.11 16.05 -1.47
N ALA A 49 11.91 14.72 -1.35
CA ALA A 49 10.63 14.14 -0.93
C ALA A 49 10.17 14.75 0.40
N SER A 50 8.89 15.09 0.47
CA SER A 50 8.26 15.77 1.61
C SER A 50 6.92 15.18 2.03
N PHE A 51 6.23 14.47 1.12
CA PHE A 51 4.91 13.92 1.39
C PHE A 51 4.70 12.53 0.78
N GLY A 52 4.18 11.60 1.60
CA GLY A 52 3.87 10.24 1.20
C GLY A 52 2.50 9.74 1.65
N LEU A 53 1.96 8.75 0.92
CA LEU A 53 0.72 8.05 1.23
C LEU A 53 0.97 6.55 1.43
N CYS A 54 0.37 5.98 2.47
CA CYS A 54 0.27 4.53 2.66
C CYS A 54 -1.19 4.09 2.53
N HIS A 55 -1.53 3.28 1.54
CA HIS A 55 -2.90 2.86 1.29
C HIS A 55 -3.24 1.52 1.94
N GLY A 56 -4.40 1.45 2.63
CA GLY A 56 -4.89 0.24 3.28
C GLY A 56 -4.12 -0.13 4.56
N THR A 57 -3.75 0.87 5.36
CA THR A 57 -2.77 0.72 6.45
C THR A 57 -3.28 0.03 7.72
N ARG A 58 -4.53 -0.30 7.79
CA ARG A 58 -5.21 -0.92 8.95
C ARG A 58 -4.84 -0.33 10.32
N ARG A 59 -3.59 -0.42 10.74
CA ARG A 59 -3.07 -0.01 12.06
C ARG A 59 -2.13 1.20 12.02
N GLY A 60 -1.84 1.70 10.84
CA GLY A 60 -0.95 2.84 10.69
C GLY A 60 0.53 2.55 10.93
N ILE A 61 0.93 1.28 10.93
CA ILE A 61 2.33 0.89 11.18
C ILE A 61 3.23 1.33 10.02
N GLU A 62 2.72 1.25 8.80
CA GLU A 62 3.42 1.64 7.58
C GLU A 62 3.87 3.09 7.63
N GLN A 63 2.92 4.03 7.75
CA GLN A 63 3.24 5.45 7.79
C GLN A 63 4.05 5.83 9.02
N GLU A 64 3.84 5.16 10.15
CA GLU A 64 4.64 5.39 11.34
C GLU A 64 6.11 5.01 11.12
N GLU A 65 6.38 3.87 10.48
CA GLU A 65 7.75 3.43 10.18
C GLU A 65 8.41 4.30 9.11
N PHE A 66 7.68 4.72 8.07
CA PHE A 66 8.18 5.70 7.10
C PHE A 66 8.58 6.99 7.80
N ASN A 67 7.69 7.58 8.60
CA ASN A 67 7.94 8.83 9.33
C ASN A 67 9.17 8.71 10.24
N LYS A 68 9.26 7.65 11.05
CA LYS A 68 10.42 7.40 11.93
C LYS A 68 11.73 7.25 11.15
N THR A 69 11.68 6.57 10.01
CA THR A 69 12.88 6.33 9.20
C THR A 69 13.36 7.63 8.57
N PHE A 70 12.47 8.44 7.98
CA PHE A 70 12.83 9.76 7.45
C PHE A 70 13.34 10.71 8.54
N GLU A 71 12.69 10.75 9.71
CA GLU A 71 13.16 11.53 10.87
C GLU A 71 14.58 11.14 11.28
N SER A 72 14.89 9.83 11.30
CA SER A 72 16.22 9.33 11.63
C SER A 72 17.32 9.78 10.65
N LEU A 73 16.93 10.11 9.42
CA LEU A 73 17.81 10.67 8.39
C LEU A 73 17.85 12.21 8.41
N GLY A 74 17.12 12.85 9.33
CA GLY A 74 17.02 14.31 9.43
C GLY A 74 16.16 14.95 8.33
N MET A 75 15.27 14.17 7.70
CA MET A 75 14.36 14.64 6.66
C MET A 75 12.99 14.96 7.25
N ASP A 76 12.40 16.08 6.80
CA ASP A 76 11.04 16.52 7.17
C ASP A 76 10.04 16.00 6.13
N VAL A 77 9.69 14.73 6.25
CA VAL A 77 8.73 14.05 5.39
C VAL A 77 7.49 13.67 6.20
N THR A 78 6.33 14.03 5.72
CA THR A 78 5.06 13.63 6.32
C THR A 78 4.46 12.46 5.55
N THR A 79 4.24 11.34 6.20
CA THR A 79 3.52 10.20 5.62
C THR A 79 2.19 10.01 6.34
N ILE A 80 1.10 9.90 5.60
CA ILE A 80 -0.23 9.59 6.12
C ILE A 80 -0.73 8.26 5.57
N GLY A 81 -1.53 7.57 6.37
CA GLY A 81 -2.19 6.32 6.00
C GLY A 81 -3.65 6.54 5.62
N THR A 82 -4.16 5.73 4.70
CA THR A 82 -5.59 5.68 4.39
C THR A 82 -6.17 4.32 4.78
N GLU A 83 -7.36 4.33 5.35
CA GLU A 83 -8.11 3.13 5.67
C GLU A 83 -9.61 3.36 5.43
N ILE A 84 -10.27 2.40 4.79
CA ILE A 84 -11.71 2.52 4.48
C ILE A 84 -12.60 2.37 5.72
N ALA A 85 -12.08 1.71 6.76
CA ALA A 85 -12.75 1.59 8.05
C ALA A 85 -12.54 2.85 8.87
N GLY A 86 -13.59 3.66 9.07
CA GLY A 86 -13.50 4.95 9.75
C GLY A 86 -13.01 4.89 11.20
N ASP A 87 -13.13 3.74 11.88
CA ASP A 87 -12.58 3.53 13.22
C ASP A 87 -11.05 3.68 13.27
N ALA A 88 -10.35 3.34 12.18
CA ALA A 88 -8.90 3.43 12.11
C ALA A 88 -8.39 4.87 12.28
N ALA A 89 -9.06 5.85 11.69
CA ALA A 89 -8.71 7.26 11.81
C ALA A 89 -8.78 7.79 13.26
N ASN A 90 -9.63 7.19 14.09
CA ASN A 90 -9.77 7.53 15.50
C ASN A 90 -8.74 6.79 16.39
N ARG A 91 -8.24 5.65 15.94
CA ARG A 91 -7.38 4.77 16.76
C ARG A 91 -5.90 4.96 16.48
N PHE A 92 -5.53 5.30 15.25
CA PHE A 92 -4.13 5.28 14.82
C PHE A 92 -3.69 6.65 14.29
N PRO A 93 -2.53 7.16 14.78
CA PRO A 93 -2.00 8.45 14.34
C PRO A 93 -1.77 8.48 12.82
N ASN A 94 -1.87 9.69 12.26
CA ASN A 94 -1.63 9.92 10.84
C ASN A 94 -2.44 9.02 9.91
N THR A 95 -3.62 8.56 10.36
CA THR A 95 -4.54 7.74 9.57
C THR A 95 -5.81 8.53 9.28
N ILE A 96 -6.30 8.45 8.05
CA ILE A 96 -7.57 9.06 7.65
C ILE A 96 -8.52 8.01 7.10
N GLU A 97 -9.84 8.19 7.29
CA GLU A 97 -10.83 7.40 6.59
C GLU A 97 -10.85 7.80 5.12
N TRP A 98 -10.45 6.88 4.23
CA TRP A 98 -10.42 7.12 2.80
C TRP A 98 -10.44 5.81 2.02
N ASP A 99 -11.20 5.78 0.93
CA ASP A 99 -11.15 4.71 -0.06
C ASP A 99 -10.05 5.01 -1.08
N PHE A 100 -9.06 4.17 -1.18
CA PHE A 100 -7.88 4.38 -2.03
C PHE A 100 -8.19 4.34 -3.55
N HIS A 101 -9.42 3.98 -3.96
CA HIS A 101 -9.89 4.15 -5.34
C HIS A 101 -10.33 5.60 -5.65
N GLN A 102 -10.29 6.47 -4.66
CA GLN A 102 -10.66 7.88 -4.79
C GLN A 102 -9.44 8.77 -4.65
N VAL A 103 -9.47 9.89 -5.34
CA VAL A 103 -8.41 10.92 -5.30
C VAL A 103 -8.90 12.12 -4.52
N LYS A 104 -8.05 12.70 -3.67
CA LYS A 104 -8.28 14.04 -3.13
C LYS A 104 -7.61 15.07 -4.03
N ASP A 105 -8.28 16.19 -4.27
CA ASP A 105 -7.74 17.27 -5.12
C ASP A 105 -6.37 17.73 -4.66
N GLU A 106 -6.15 17.79 -3.34
CA GLU A 106 -4.88 18.20 -2.72
C GLU A 106 -3.72 17.25 -2.95
N TRP A 107 -3.99 15.99 -3.37
CA TRP A 107 -2.95 15.00 -3.64
C TRP A 107 -2.51 14.98 -5.10
N ILE A 108 -3.32 15.52 -6.02
CA ILE A 108 -3.03 15.47 -7.47
C ILE A 108 -1.67 16.12 -7.76
N ASN A 109 -0.76 15.33 -8.36
CA ASN A 109 0.62 15.73 -8.69
C ASN A 109 1.45 16.26 -7.49
N ASN A 110 1.13 15.82 -6.26
CA ASN A 110 1.73 16.38 -5.04
C ASN A 110 2.25 15.32 -4.06
N VAL A 111 2.23 14.05 -4.42
CA VAL A 111 2.67 12.94 -3.57
C VAL A 111 4.01 12.41 -4.07
N ASP A 112 5.03 12.42 -3.21
CA ASP A 112 6.38 12.00 -3.57
C ASP A 112 6.56 10.48 -3.52
N PHE A 113 5.75 9.79 -2.70
CA PHE A 113 5.67 8.33 -2.78
C PHE A 113 4.33 7.81 -2.30
N ILE A 114 3.94 6.68 -2.89
CA ILE A 114 2.82 5.87 -2.45
C ILE A 114 3.33 4.47 -2.12
N PHE A 115 2.86 3.92 -1.00
CA PHE A 115 3.11 2.55 -0.60
C PHE A 115 1.80 1.82 -0.34
N SER A 116 1.69 0.59 -0.80
CA SER A 116 0.60 -0.30 -0.41
C SER A 116 1.01 -1.77 -0.41
N ASN A 117 0.68 -2.46 0.67
CA ASN A 117 0.67 -3.93 0.79
C ASN A 117 -0.76 -4.49 0.76
N SER A 118 -1.72 -3.69 0.31
CA SER A 118 -3.16 -3.99 0.33
C SER A 118 -3.82 -3.80 -1.03
N PHE A 119 -3.04 -3.89 -2.12
CA PHE A 119 -3.57 -3.76 -3.48
C PHE A 119 -4.53 -4.90 -3.84
N ASP A 120 -4.36 -6.08 -3.24
CA ASP A 120 -5.27 -7.23 -3.34
C ASP A 120 -6.66 -6.97 -2.72
N HIS A 121 -6.81 -5.94 -1.92
CA HIS A 121 -8.10 -5.47 -1.41
C HIS A 121 -8.90 -4.62 -2.43
N SER A 122 -8.35 -4.37 -3.61
CA SER A 122 -9.01 -3.57 -4.64
C SER A 122 -10.17 -4.32 -5.31
N TYR A 123 -11.34 -3.68 -5.40
CA TYR A 123 -12.46 -4.16 -6.23
C TYR A 123 -12.34 -3.75 -7.70
N ASP A 124 -11.47 -2.77 -7.98
CA ASP A 124 -11.18 -2.24 -9.30
C ASP A 124 -9.69 -1.83 -9.35
N PRO A 125 -8.78 -2.78 -9.64
CA PRO A 125 -7.35 -2.53 -9.58
C PRO A 125 -6.86 -1.51 -10.61
N GLU A 126 -7.50 -1.40 -11.78
CA GLU A 126 -7.16 -0.39 -12.76
C GLU A 126 -7.49 1.01 -12.23
N LYS A 127 -8.68 1.18 -11.67
CA LYS A 127 -9.10 2.44 -11.05
C LYS A 127 -8.21 2.82 -9.87
N ALA A 128 -7.82 1.86 -9.03
CA ALA A 128 -6.91 2.11 -7.93
C ALA A 128 -5.56 2.61 -8.44
N LEU A 129 -4.96 1.96 -9.44
CA LEU A 129 -3.72 2.40 -10.07
C LEU A 129 -3.86 3.80 -10.67
N ASP A 130 -4.91 4.05 -11.47
CA ASP A 130 -5.14 5.35 -12.08
C ASP A 130 -5.26 6.46 -11.02
N SER A 131 -5.93 6.16 -9.90
CA SER A 131 -6.05 7.08 -8.77
C SER A 131 -4.69 7.36 -8.12
N TRP A 132 -3.89 6.33 -7.85
CA TRP A 132 -2.59 6.48 -7.21
C TRP A 132 -1.60 7.22 -8.10
N MET A 133 -1.50 6.85 -9.37
CA MET A 133 -0.59 7.50 -10.32
C MET A 133 -0.94 8.95 -10.56
N SER A 134 -2.23 9.33 -10.53
CA SER A 134 -2.65 10.74 -10.64
C SER A 134 -2.22 11.61 -9.46
N CYS A 135 -1.93 11.00 -8.32
CA CYS A 135 -1.46 11.70 -7.13
C CYS A 135 0.05 11.98 -7.17
N LEU A 136 0.84 11.17 -7.90
CA LEU A 136 2.30 11.28 -7.87
C LEU A 136 2.80 12.61 -8.43
N SER A 137 3.77 13.20 -7.74
CA SER A 137 4.56 14.32 -8.24
C SER A 137 5.45 13.87 -9.42
N GLU A 138 6.10 14.81 -10.10
CA GLU A 138 6.98 14.52 -11.26
C GLU A 138 8.07 13.47 -10.95
N LYS A 139 8.55 13.45 -9.71
CA LYS A 139 9.53 12.48 -9.21
C LYS A 139 8.90 11.48 -8.21
N GLY A 140 7.59 11.34 -8.26
CA GLY A 140 6.90 10.45 -7.34
C GLY A 140 7.08 8.97 -7.71
N LEU A 141 7.15 8.10 -6.70
CA LEU A 141 7.27 6.66 -6.85
C LEU A 141 6.07 5.96 -6.21
N CYS A 142 5.59 4.88 -6.83
CA CYS A 142 4.58 4.02 -6.25
C CYS A 142 5.16 2.64 -5.96
N PHE A 143 5.06 2.19 -4.72
CA PHE A 143 5.52 0.87 -4.27
C PHE A 143 4.31 -0.02 -4.01
N ILE A 144 4.12 -1.04 -4.84
CA ILE A 144 3.04 -2.01 -4.69
C ILE A 144 3.65 -3.34 -4.24
N GLU A 145 3.35 -3.75 -3.01
CA GLU A 145 3.80 -5.03 -2.51
C GLU A 145 2.99 -6.18 -3.12
N TRP A 146 3.68 -7.18 -3.62
CA TRP A 146 3.14 -8.49 -3.93
C TRP A 146 3.91 -9.54 -3.15
N ASN A 147 3.22 -10.58 -2.70
CA ASN A 147 3.84 -11.67 -1.97
C ASN A 147 3.47 -13.03 -2.58
N ASN A 148 4.36 -14.01 -2.45
CA ASN A 148 4.18 -15.34 -3.01
C ASN A 148 3.38 -16.30 -2.11
N ASP A 149 2.86 -15.84 -0.97
CA ASP A 149 2.06 -16.63 -0.03
C ASP A 149 0.57 -16.61 -0.34
N SER A 150 0.17 -15.82 -1.35
CA SER A 150 -1.22 -15.80 -1.81
C SER A 150 -1.63 -17.15 -2.37
N ASP A 151 -2.79 -17.67 -1.92
CA ASP A 151 -3.37 -18.92 -2.48
C ASP A 151 -4.02 -18.72 -3.85
N GLY A 152 -3.92 -17.51 -4.42
CA GLY A 152 -4.45 -17.15 -5.74
C GLY A 152 -5.98 -17.19 -5.83
N LYS A 153 -6.68 -16.98 -4.71
CA LYS A 153 -8.15 -16.95 -4.67
C LYS A 153 -8.65 -15.57 -4.34
N SER A 154 -9.57 -15.08 -5.15
CA SER A 154 -10.34 -13.87 -4.80
C SER A 154 -11.46 -14.20 -3.80
N ARG A 155 -11.67 -13.29 -2.86
CA ARG A 155 -12.66 -13.38 -1.77
C ARG A 155 -13.23 -11.99 -1.49
N PRO A 156 -14.33 -11.90 -0.75
CA PRO A 156 -14.88 -10.57 -0.39
C PRO A 156 -13.88 -9.64 0.31
N MET A 157 -13.02 -10.20 1.18
CA MET A 157 -12.01 -9.39 1.89
C MET A 157 -10.73 -9.15 1.09
N ASP A 158 -10.40 -10.04 0.15
CA ASP A 158 -9.23 -9.98 -0.73
C ASP A 158 -9.75 -10.14 -2.18
N PRO A 159 -10.46 -9.13 -2.74
CA PRO A 159 -11.19 -9.29 -3.98
C PRO A 159 -10.32 -9.45 -5.21
N TYR A 160 -9.10 -8.95 -5.21
CA TYR A 160 -8.18 -9.05 -6.33
C TYR A 160 -7.12 -10.11 -6.06
N ALA A 161 -7.08 -11.14 -6.90
CA ALA A 161 -6.03 -12.17 -6.84
C ALA A 161 -5.36 -12.31 -8.21
N ALA A 162 -4.07 -12.04 -8.25
CA ALA A 162 -3.26 -12.14 -9.45
C ALA A 162 -1.86 -12.66 -9.14
N SER A 163 -1.25 -13.34 -10.11
CA SER A 163 0.12 -13.79 -10.04
C SER A 163 1.08 -12.60 -10.17
N PHE A 164 2.37 -12.86 -9.88
CA PHE A 164 3.44 -11.90 -10.08
C PHE A 164 3.46 -11.32 -11.50
N ASP A 165 3.38 -12.17 -12.51
CA ASP A 165 3.39 -11.74 -13.90
C ASP A 165 2.13 -10.93 -14.26
N GLU A 166 0.96 -11.30 -13.72
CA GLU A 166 -0.29 -10.56 -13.95
C GLU A 166 -0.26 -9.16 -13.30
N TYR A 167 0.38 -8.97 -12.11
CA TYR A 167 0.63 -7.65 -11.53
C TYR A 167 1.53 -6.82 -12.43
N LYS A 168 2.63 -7.43 -12.88
CA LYS A 168 3.59 -6.78 -13.77
C LYS A 168 2.97 -6.32 -15.08
N GLU A 169 2.16 -7.17 -15.70
CA GLU A 169 1.46 -6.83 -16.95
C GLU A 169 0.45 -5.71 -16.74
N LEU A 170 -0.35 -5.77 -15.67
CA LEU A 170 -1.32 -4.74 -15.33
C LEU A 170 -0.65 -3.36 -15.17
N ILE A 171 0.49 -3.30 -14.47
CA ILE A 171 1.23 -2.04 -14.28
C ILE A 171 1.78 -1.54 -15.63
N LYS A 172 2.44 -2.41 -16.39
CA LYS A 172 3.09 -2.06 -17.65
C LYS A 172 2.13 -1.69 -18.77
N GLU A 173 0.87 -2.04 -18.67
CA GLU A 173 -0.13 -1.68 -19.69
C GLU A 173 -0.31 -0.17 -19.81
N LYS A 174 -0.17 0.56 -18.68
CA LYS A 174 -0.42 2.00 -18.62
C LYS A 174 0.73 2.83 -18.07
N TYR A 175 1.63 2.22 -17.30
CA TYR A 175 2.64 2.92 -16.51
C TYR A 175 4.03 2.35 -16.73
N GLU A 176 5.05 3.13 -16.44
CA GLU A 176 6.42 2.68 -16.42
C GLU A 176 6.67 1.86 -15.16
N LEU A 177 7.14 0.63 -15.33
CA LEU A 177 7.68 -0.17 -14.24
C LEU A 177 9.20 0.07 -14.21
N VAL A 178 9.64 0.87 -13.24
CA VAL A 178 11.04 1.26 -13.09
C VAL A 178 11.89 0.06 -12.65
N GLU A 179 11.44 -0.63 -11.60
CA GLU A 179 12.16 -1.75 -11.02
C GLU A 179 11.23 -2.72 -10.28
N VAL A 180 11.73 -3.89 -9.97
CA VAL A 180 11.10 -4.81 -9.01
C VAL A 180 12.10 -5.13 -7.92
N LEU A 181 11.84 -4.65 -6.72
CA LEU A 181 12.68 -4.91 -5.55
C LEU A 181 12.23 -6.21 -4.88
N GLU A 182 13.18 -7.07 -4.53
CA GLU A 182 12.93 -8.30 -3.80
C GLU A 182 13.41 -8.15 -2.35
N ASN A 183 12.57 -8.53 -1.40
CA ASN A 183 12.92 -8.57 0.01
C ASN A 183 12.75 -9.97 0.58
N ASP A 184 13.84 -10.52 1.10
CA ASP A 184 13.83 -11.79 1.81
C ASP A 184 13.39 -11.57 3.26
N PRO A 185 12.25 -12.14 3.70
CA PRO A 185 11.67 -11.91 5.02
C PRO A 185 12.44 -12.57 6.17
N THR A 186 13.54 -13.24 5.91
CA THR A 186 14.22 -14.15 6.88
C THR A 186 14.77 -13.46 8.12
N LYS A 187 14.58 -12.15 8.32
CA LYS A 187 15.34 -11.39 9.33
C LYS A 187 14.52 -10.56 10.31
N ASP A 188 13.21 -10.46 10.18
CA ASP A 188 12.40 -9.70 11.15
C ASP A 188 11.80 -10.65 12.19
N GLU A 189 12.35 -10.62 13.41
CA GLU A 189 11.81 -11.33 14.57
C GLU A 189 10.42 -10.77 14.91
N GLY A 190 9.37 -11.51 14.63
CA GLY A 190 8.00 -11.17 15.04
C GLY A 190 6.93 -11.22 13.96
N HIS A 191 7.27 -11.48 12.71
CA HIS A 191 6.29 -11.63 11.64
C HIS A 191 5.81 -13.08 11.48
N ASN A 192 4.49 -13.26 11.42
CA ASN A 192 3.87 -14.55 11.07
C ASN A 192 3.97 -14.90 9.58
N TYR A 193 4.67 -14.07 8.81
CA TYR A 193 4.76 -14.16 7.37
C TYR A 193 6.14 -14.66 6.93
N GLN A 194 6.19 -15.71 6.10
CA GLN A 194 7.43 -16.38 5.68
C GLN A 194 7.67 -16.33 4.16
N GLY A 195 6.86 -15.62 3.40
CA GLY A 195 7.01 -15.53 1.95
C GLY A 195 7.95 -14.41 1.51
N THR A 196 8.56 -14.55 0.33
CA THR A 196 9.31 -13.45 -0.31
C THR A 196 8.34 -12.36 -0.74
N ARG A 197 8.72 -11.11 -0.50
CA ARG A 197 7.98 -9.92 -0.90
C ARG A 197 8.65 -9.27 -2.09
N TYR A 198 7.85 -8.81 -3.00
CA TYR A 198 8.29 -8.06 -4.17
C TYR A 198 7.58 -6.71 -4.16
N TYR A 199 8.34 -5.65 -4.44
CA TYR A 199 7.79 -4.31 -4.58
C TYR A 199 7.95 -3.88 -6.02
N PHE A 200 6.83 -3.67 -6.71
CA PHE A 200 6.79 -3.03 -8.01
C PHE A 200 6.89 -1.52 -7.82
N VAL A 201 7.87 -0.92 -8.50
CA VAL A 201 8.20 0.52 -8.39
C VAL A 201 7.93 1.22 -9.70
#